data_399bd14e6b5b004b67ac66a3e2be4751
#
_entry.id   399bd14e6b5b004b67ac66a3e2be4751
#
_cell.length_a   1.000
_cell.length_b   1.000
_cell.length_c   1.000
_cell.angle_alpha   90.00
_cell.angle_beta   90.00
_cell.angle_gamma   90.00
#
_symmetry.space_group_name_H-M   'P 1'
#
loop_
_entity.id
_entity.type
_entity.pdbx_description
1 polymer ?
#
loop_
_entity_poly.entity_id
_entity_poly.type
_entity_poly.pdbx_seq_one_letter_code
_entity_poly.pdbx_strand_id
1 'polypeptide(L)'
;MTRFVVILIVAVLPAAASAESCPGNPQALGTERVMEVNARVTPRVGRKHFPSTLPLNANELVLTFDDGPWPGTTSKVLDALKAECVRATFFLLGRNAAAHPQLARRALAEGHTLGHHSYSHPLLSRMALPPAEADIDRGIAADETAIYGSRGPNPATPFFRFPGFASNQALLDRLAARGIVVFGADVWASDWLSMSPDQELRLILSRIEHAGRGIVLFHDTKAQTARMLPAFLRELKRRGFRVVHVVPENAGRNSR
;
A
#
# COMPACT_ATOMS: atom_id res chain seq x y z
N MET A 1 -5.21 -54.91 36.53
CA MET A 1 -6.19 -54.22 35.62
C MET A 1 -5.63 -52.85 35.27
N THR A 2 -4.94 -52.75 34.15
CA THR A 2 -4.26 -51.52 33.69
C THR A 2 -5.18 -50.79 32.69
N ARG A 3 -5.69 -49.61 33.05
CA ARG A 3 -6.56 -48.81 32.18
C ARG A 3 -5.66 -47.97 31.24
N PHE A 4 -5.74 -48.25 29.95
CA PHE A 4 -5.15 -47.38 28.91
C PHE A 4 -6.08 -46.19 28.66
N VAL A 5 -5.55 -44.98 28.87
CA VAL A 5 -6.21 -43.71 28.48
C VAL A 5 -5.77 -43.39 27.06
N VAL A 6 -6.70 -43.44 26.12
CA VAL A 6 -6.48 -43.02 24.74
C VAL A 6 -6.72 -41.50 24.68
N ILE A 7 -5.68 -40.72 24.47
CA ILE A 7 -5.76 -39.27 24.23
C ILE A 7 -6.02 -39.05 22.74
N LEU A 8 -7.22 -38.61 22.42
CA LEU A 8 -7.57 -38.18 21.05
C LEU A 8 -7.01 -36.79 20.80
N ILE A 9 -5.96 -36.66 19.97
CA ILE A 9 -5.44 -35.40 19.54
C ILE A 9 -6.31 -34.91 18.36
N VAL A 10 -7.16 -33.94 18.61
CA VAL A 10 -7.91 -33.24 17.56
C VAL A 10 -6.98 -32.23 16.91
N ALA A 11 -6.50 -32.50 15.71
CA ALA A 11 -5.77 -31.58 14.90
C ALA A 11 -6.71 -30.48 14.39
N VAL A 12 -6.62 -29.28 14.94
CA VAL A 12 -7.30 -28.08 14.41
C VAL A 12 -6.52 -27.64 13.18
N LEU A 13 -7.02 -27.96 11.99
CA LEU A 13 -6.53 -27.39 10.75
C LEU A 13 -6.86 -25.89 10.72
N PRO A 14 -5.90 -25.00 10.38
CA PRO A 14 -6.19 -23.59 10.19
C PRO A 14 -7.17 -23.45 9.01
N ALA A 15 -8.31 -22.82 9.24
CA ALA A 15 -9.24 -22.46 8.18
C ALA A 15 -8.51 -21.53 7.19
N ALA A 16 -8.35 -21.98 5.96
CA ALA A 16 -7.92 -21.11 4.87
C ALA A 16 -8.95 -19.98 4.76
N ALA A 17 -8.49 -18.72 4.93
CA ALA A 17 -9.33 -17.58 4.68
C ALA A 17 -9.74 -17.64 3.20
N SER A 18 -10.99 -17.96 2.93
CA SER A 18 -11.55 -17.94 1.58
C SER A 18 -11.50 -16.50 1.08
N ALA A 19 -10.98 -16.29 -0.14
CA ALA A 19 -11.05 -14.99 -0.81
C ALA A 19 -12.50 -14.50 -0.78
N GLU A 20 -12.73 -13.28 -0.29
CA GLU A 20 -14.06 -12.67 -0.28
C GLU A 20 -14.62 -12.66 -1.71
N SER A 21 -15.83 -13.21 -1.91
CA SER A 21 -16.48 -13.19 -3.21
C SER A 21 -16.75 -11.74 -3.63
N CYS A 22 -16.32 -11.37 -4.84
CA CYS A 22 -16.54 -10.03 -5.39
C CYS A 22 -17.99 -9.87 -5.88
N PRO A 23 -18.81 -9.03 -5.23
CA PRO A 23 -20.20 -8.87 -5.63
C PRO A 23 -20.30 -8.37 -7.09
N GLY A 24 -21.05 -9.09 -7.91
CA GLY A 24 -21.25 -8.73 -9.32
C GLY A 24 -20.11 -9.11 -10.28
N ASN A 25 -18.97 -9.59 -9.78
CA ASN A 25 -17.83 -10.04 -10.61
C ASN A 25 -17.21 -11.34 -10.06
N PRO A 26 -17.76 -12.52 -10.35
CA PRO A 26 -17.19 -13.79 -9.90
C PRO A 26 -15.82 -14.11 -10.52
N GLN A 27 -15.46 -13.36 -11.57
CA GLN A 27 -14.17 -13.47 -12.23
C GLN A 27 -13.17 -12.38 -11.80
N ALA A 28 -13.46 -11.62 -10.73
CA ALA A 28 -12.55 -10.61 -10.22
C ALA A 28 -11.17 -11.20 -9.84
N LEU A 29 -10.14 -10.36 -9.90
CA LEU A 29 -8.81 -10.70 -9.41
C LEU A 29 -8.85 -10.95 -7.89
N GLY A 30 -9.54 -10.07 -7.16
CA GLY A 30 -9.63 -10.14 -5.71
C GLY A 30 -8.37 -9.77 -4.96
N THR A 31 -8.49 -9.72 -3.64
CA THR A 31 -7.36 -9.63 -2.71
C THR A 31 -7.15 -11.03 -2.11
N GLU A 32 -6.03 -11.67 -2.42
CA GLU A 32 -5.73 -13.05 -2.03
C GLU A 32 -5.62 -13.22 -0.51
N ARG A 33 -4.89 -12.31 0.14
CA ARG A 33 -4.72 -12.28 1.59
C ARG A 33 -4.35 -10.92 2.12
N VAL A 34 -4.52 -10.75 3.41
CA VAL A 34 -4.05 -9.58 4.17
C VAL A 34 -2.74 -9.93 4.88
N MET A 35 -1.78 -9.02 4.86
CA MET A 35 -0.49 -9.14 5.55
C MET A 35 -0.37 -8.01 6.57
N GLU A 36 -0.23 -8.34 7.84
CA GLU A 36 0.10 -7.38 8.88
C GLU A 36 1.59 -7.02 8.84
N VAL A 37 1.89 -5.73 8.98
CA VAL A 37 3.26 -5.20 8.95
C VAL A 37 3.47 -4.26 10.14
N ASN A 38 4.60 -4.43 10.84
CA ASN A 38 5.00 -3.53 11.94
C ASN A 38 6.48 -3.16 11.86
N ALA A 39 6.84 -2.00 12.43
CA ALA A 39 8.19 -1.47 12.37
C ALA A 39 9.21 -2.25 13.22
N ARG A 40 8.79 -3.05 14.20
CA ARG A 40 9.72 -3.83 15.05
C ARG A 40 10.36 -4.97 14.27
N VAL A 41 9.57 -5.62 13.40
CA VAL A 41 10.03 -6.74 12.56
C VAL A 41 10.46 -6.27 11.19
N THR A 42 9.75 -5.27 10.65
CA THR A 42 9.88 -4.86 9.25
C THR A 42 9.95 -3.32 9.16
N PRO A 43 11.05 -2.69 9.66
CA PRO A 43 11.14 -1.23 9.71
C PRO A 43 11.24 -0.59 8.32
N ARG A 44 11.74 -1.31 7.33
CA ARG A 44 12.01 -0.80 5.97
C ARG A 44 11.82 -1.91 4.95
N VAL A 45 11.11 -1.64 3.85
CA VAL A 45 10.83 -2.63 2.79
C VAL A 45 10.95 -2.03 1.40
N GLY A 46 11.29 -2.89 0.41
CA GLY A 46 11.38 -2.51 -1.01
C GLY A 46 12.82 -2.48 -1.52
N ARG A 47 13.21 -3.49 -2.29
CA ARG A 47 14.59 -3.79 -2.71
C ARG A 47 15.23 -2.75 -3.63
N LYS A 48 14.45 -1.85 -4.21
CA LYS A 48 15.03 -0.72 -4.95
C LYS A 48 15.77 0.27 -4.04
N HIS A 49 15.46 0.27 -2.72
CA HIS A 49 15.98 1.26 -1.78
C HIS A 49 16.52 0.64 -0.48
N PHE A 50 16.10 -0.58 -0.14
CA PHE A 50 16.46 -1.27 1.10
C PHE A 50 16.92 -2.69 0.82
N PRO A 51 17.71 -3.32 1.71
CA PRO A 51 18.21 -4.69 1.51
C PRO A 51 17.11 -5.76 1.44
N SER A 52 15.95 -5.49 2.06
CA SER A 52 14.85 -6.45 2.19
C SER A 52 13.53 -5.92 1.64
N THR A 53 12.60 -6.83 1.44
CA THR A 53 11.20 -6.51 1.10
C THR A 53 10.25 -7.36 1.94
N LEU A 54 8.95 -7.21 1.71
CA LEU A 54 7.91 -8.00 2.36
C LEU A 54 8.06 -9.51 2.06
N PRO A 55 7.67 -10.40 3.02
CA PRO A 55 7.73 -11.85 2.84
C PRO A 55 6.61 -12.34 1.91
N LEU A 56 6.72 -11.99 0.63
CA LEU A 56 5.78 -12.36 -0.41
C LEU A 56 6.15 -13.72 -1.02
N ASN A 57 5.13 -14.52 -1.31
CA ASN A 57 5.28 -15.75 -2.08
C ASN A 57 5.51 -15.43 -3.57
N ALA A 58 5.87 -16.45 -4.37
CA ALA A 58 5.94 -16.29 -5.81
C ALA A 58 4.59 -15.80 -6.38
N ASN A 59 4.65 -14.89 -7.34
CA ASN A 59 3.51 -14.24 -7.99
C ASN A 59 2.61 -13.40 -7.05
N GLU A 60 3.08 -13.03 -5.86
CA GLU A 60 2.38 -12.09 -4.99
C GLU A 60 2.86 -10.65 -5.19
N LEU A 61 1.91 -9.74 -5.35
CA LEU A 61 2.16 -8.31 -5.55
C LEU A 61 1.41 -7.50 -4.49
N VAL A 62 2.06 -6.46 -3.98
CA VAL A 62 1.44 -5.39 -3.18
C VAL A 62 1.31 -4.16 -4.08
N LEU A 63 0.09 -3.74 -4.39
CA LEU A 63 -0.14 -2.56 -5.21
C LEU A 63 -0.11 -1.31 -4.35
N THR A 64 0.69 -0.32 -4.75
CA THR A 64 0.83 0.95 -4.03
C THR A 64 0.73 2.14 -4.98
N PHE A 65 0.08 3.21 -4.50
CA PHE A 65 -0.15 4.45 -5.26
C PHE A 65 0.31 5.66 -4.44
N ASP A 66 1.07 6.54 -5.06
CA ASP A 66 1.62 7.74 -4.44
C ASP A 66 0.97 9.03 -4.97
N ASP A 67 1.16 10.12 -4.25
CA ASP A 67 0.83 11.50 -4.58
C ASP A 67 -0.64 11.92 -4.45
N GLY A 68 -1.57 10.99 -4.38
CA GLY A 68 -3.00 11.30 -4.25
C GLY A 68 -3.40 11.94 -2.90
N PRO A 69 -4.70 12.18 -2.73
CA PRO A 69 -5.75 12.02 -3.72
C PRO A 69 -5.80 13.18 -4.75
N TRP A 70 -6.18 12.87 -5.98
CA TRP A 70 -6.31 13.87 -7.03
C TRP A 70 -7.65 13.72 -7.79
N PRO A 71 -8.44 14.82 -7.95
CA PRO A 71 -9.71 14.75 -8.65
C PRO A 71 -9.59 14.24 -10.08
N GLY A 72 -10.53 13.39 -10.48
CA GLY A 72 -10.62 12.85 -11.84
C GLY A 72 -9.70 11.68 -12.18
N THR A 73 -8.63 11.46 -11.41
CA THR A 73 -7.74 10.28 -11.58
C THR A 73 -7.87 9.30 -10.42
N THR A 74 -7.72 9.73 -9.16
CA THR A 74 -7.87 8.85 -8.00
C THR A 74 -9.22 8.14 -7.98
N SER A 75 -10.33 8.82 -8.30
CA SER A 75 -11.66 8.19 -8.37
C SER A 75 -11.71 7.05 -9.40
N LYS A 76 -11.05 7.20 -10.56
CA LYS A 76 -10.99 6.14 -11.58
C LYS A 76 -10.12 4.97 -11.16
N VAL A 77 -9.03 5.24 -10.41
CA VAL A 77 -8.19 4.19 -9.81
C VAL A 77 -9.02 3.40 -8.79
N LEU A 78 -9.75 4.08 -7.90
CA LEU A 78 -10.63 3.44 -6.93
C LEU A 78 -11.75 2.62 -7.61
N ASP A 79 -12.39 3.16 -8.67
CA ASP A 79 -13.40 2.44 -9.45
C ASP A 79 -12.84 1.14 -10.05
N ALA A 80 -11.63 1.19 -10.61
CA ALA A 80 -10.97 0.03 -11.19
C ALA A 80 -10.63 -1.04 -10.15
N LEU A 81 -10.09 -0.63 -8.99
CA LEU A 81 -9.78 -1.54 -7.89
C LEU A 81 -11.04 -2.18 -7.31
N LYS A 82 -12.11 -1.38 -7.14
CA LYS A 82 -13.41 -1.84 -6.68
C LYS A 82 -14.05 -2.87 -7.62
N ALA A 83 -13.99 -2.63 -8.93
CA ALA A 83 -14.53 -3.56 -9.93
C ALA A 83 -13.87 -4.95 -9.90
N GLU A 84 -12.64 -5.02 -9.44
CA GLU A 84 -11.86 -6.26 -9.28
C GLU A 84 -11.72 -6.71 -7.81
N CYS A 85 -12.41 -6.06 -6.86
CA CYS A 85 -12.33 -6.32 -5.41
C CYS A 85 -10.88 -6.37 -4.89
N VAL A 86 -10.02 -5.52 -5.43
CA VAL A 86 -8.61 -5.41 -5.07
C VAL A 86 -8.42 -4.30 -4.05
N ARG A 87 -7.77 -4.61 -2.94
CA ARG A 87 -7.31 -3.62 -1.95
C ARG A 87 -5.85 -3.27 -2.19
N ALA A 88 -5.51 -2.00 -2.03
CA ALA A 88 -4.19 -1.44 -2.27
C ALA A 88 -3.77 -0.51 -1.12
N THR A 89 -2.54 -0.01 -1.17
CA THR A 89 -2.04 1.02 -0.24
C THR A 89 -1.84 2.32 -1.00
N PHE A 90 -2.34 3.44 -0.45
CA PHE A 90 -2.14 4.77 -0.98
C PHE A 90 -1.26 5.58 -0.02
N PHE A 91 -0.18 6.16 -0.52
CA PHE A 91 0.67 7.08 0.21
C PHE A 91 0.30 8.52 -0.15
N LEU A 92 -0.46 9.15 0.74
CA LEU A 92 -1.12 10.43 0.49
C LEU A 92 -0.16 11.59 0.67
N LEU A 93 -0.25 12.59 -0.20
CA LEU A 93 0.31 13.91 0.05
C LEU A 93 -0.63 14.72 0.94
N GLY A 94 -0.15 15.18 2.08
CA GLY A 94 -0.96 15.88 3.06
C GLY A 94 -1.70 17.09 2.50
N ARG A 95 -1.07 17.87 1.59
CA ARG A 95 -1.74 18.99 0.90
C ARG A 95 -2.90 18.56 0.02
N ASN A 96 -2.78 17.39 -0.63
CA ASN A 96 -3.82 16.87 -1.51
C ASN A 96 -4.95 16.23 -0.70
N ALA A 97 -4.62 15.52 0.38
CA ALA A 97 -5.61 14.99 1.31
C ALA A 97 -6.44 16.10 1.96
N ALA A 98 -5.79 17.19 2.41
CA ALA A 98 -6.47 18.37 2.94
C ALA A 98 -7.39 19.06 1.93
N ALA A 99 -6.98 19.11 0.65
CA ALA A 99 -7.77 19.72 -0.42
C ALA A 99 -8.94 18.82 -0.88
N HIS A 100 -8.80 17.51 -0.79
CA HIS A 100 -9.77 16.51 -1.29
C HIS A 100 -10.10 15.42 -0.27
N PRO A 101 -10.53 15.77 0.96
CA PRO A 101 -10.71 14.81 2.06
C PRO A 101 -11.77 13.75 1.75
N GLN A 102 -12.77 14.06 0.92
CA GLN A 102 -13.79 13.09 0.51
C GLN A 102 -13.21 11.93 -0.29
N LEU A 103 -12.15 12.14 -1.09
CA LEU A 103 -11.50 11.06 -1.84
C LEU A 103 -10.65 10.18 -0.92
N ALA A 104 -9.95 10.78 0.06
CA ALA A 104 -9.22 10.01 1.08
C ALA A 104 -10.18 9.15 1.91
N ARG A 105 -11.30 9.73 2.38
CA ARG A 105 -12.35 8.97 3.09
C ARG A 105 -12.98 7.88 2.24
N ARG A 106 -13.19 8.11 0.95
CA ARG A 106 -13.67 7.10 0.01
C ARG A 106 -12.69 5.92 -0.07
N ALA A 107 -11.39 6.19 -0.24
CA ALA A 107 -10.38 5.13 -0.28
C ALA A 107 -10.36 4.30 1.00
N LEU A 108 -10.46 4.93 2.18
CA LEU A 108 -10.59 4.21 3.46
C LEU A 108 -11.87 3.36 3.51
N ALA A 109 -13.03 3.93 3.14
CA ALA A 109 -14.32 3.23 3.15
C ALA A 109 -14.37 2.03 2.19
N GLU A 110 -13.59 2.05 1.11
CA GLU A 110 -13.41 0.93 0.19
C GLU A 110 -12.37 -0.09 0.67
N GLY A 111 -11.83 0.08 1.89
CA GLY A 111 -10.96 -0.88 2.56
C GLY A 111 -9.50 -0.81 2.17
N HIS A 112 -9.05 0.28 1.54
CA HIS A 112 -7.64 0.50 1.23
C HIS A 112 -6.86 0.96 2.47
N THR A 113 -5.55 0.68 2.50
CA THR A 113 -4.63 1.22 3.51
C THR A 113 -4.13 2.60 3.06
N LEU A 114 -4.20 3.58 3.96
CA LEU A 114 -3.76 4.95 3.68
C LEU A 114 -2.52 5.25 4.52
N GLY A 115 -1.36 5.31 3.88
CA GLY A 115 -0.08 5.76 4.45
C GLY A 115 0.22 7.21 4.10
N HIS A 116 1.42 7.68 4.46
CA HIS A 116 1.82 9.08 4.38
C HIS A 116 2.99 9.30 3.41
N HIS A 117 2.95 10.43 2.68
CA HIS A 117 3.95 10.79 1.67
C HIS A 117 4.47 12.24 1.82
N SER A 118 4.64 12.71 3.06
CA SER A 118 4.95 14.10 3.42
C SER A 118 3.79 15.09 3.14
N TYR A 119 4.01 16.38 3.42
CA TYR A 119 3.00 17.39 3.12
C TYR A 119 3.12 17.93 1.69
N SER A 120 4.33 18.32 1.28
CA SER A 120 4.55 19.12 0.07
C SER A 120 5.40 18.45 -1.01
N HIS A 121 5.81 17.20 -0.79
CA HIS A 121 6.64 16.40 -1.70
C HIS A 121 8.06 16.94 -1.95
N PRO A 122 8.81 17.42 -0.94
CA PRO A 122 10.19 17.81 -1.14
C PRO A 122 11.11 16.57 -1.16
N LEU A 123 12.31 16.74 -1.70
CA LEU A 123 13.38 15.75 -1.51
C LEU A 123 13.94 15.89 -0.09
N LEU A 124 13.30 15.21 0.86
CA LEU A 124 13.55 15.38 2.31
C LEU A 124 15.01 15.18 2.71
N SER A 125 15.76 14.30 2.04
CA SER A 125 17.18 14.10 2.31
C SER A 125 18.08 15.29 1.97
N ARG A 126 17.57 16.25 1.18
CA ARG A 126 18.29 17.48 0.82
C ARG A 126 17.98 18.66 1.74
N MET A 127 17.07 18.47 2.69
CA MET A 127 16.69 19.48 3.67
C MET A 127 17.49 19.31 4.96
N ALA A 128 17.61 20.40 5.74
CA ALA A 128 18.03 20.28 7.13
C ALA A 128 16.99 19.45 7.91
N LEU A 129 17.44 18.76 8.97
CA LEU A 129 16.60 17.79 9.69
C LEU A 129 15.30 18.43 10.25
N PRO A 130 15.33 19.58 10.96
CA PRO A 130 14.10 20.14 11.53
C PRO A 130 13.02 20.48 10.49
N PRO A 131 13.30 21.19 9.38
CA PRO A 131 12.27 21.43 8.37
C PRO A 131 11.81 20.18 7.64
N ALA A 132 12.66 19.15 7.48
CA ALA A 132 12.24 17.86 6.91
C ALA A 132 11.26 17.14 7.84
N GLU A 133 11.54 17.08 9.15
CA GLU A 133 10.62 16.53 10.16
C GLU A 133 9.30 17.30 10.19
N ALA A 134 9.36 18.63 10.13
CA ALA A 134 8.14 19.45 10.11
C ALA A 134 7.25 19.19 8.89
N ASP A 135 7.82 18.95 7.71
CA ASP A 135 7.04 18.60 6.51
C ASP A 135 6.41 17.19 6.63
N ILE A 136 7.14 16.23 7.19
CA ILE A 136 6.62 14.90 7.51
C ILE A 136 5.44 15.00 8.49
N ASP A 137 5.63 15.70 9.61
CA ASP A 137 4.62 15.82 10.66
C ASP A 137 3.38 16.55 10.20
N ARG A 138 3.57 17.59 9.40
CA ARG A 138 2.46 18.32 8.76
C ARG A 138 1.70 17.41 7.79
N GLY A 139 2.40 16.56 7.03
CA GLY A 139 1.79 15.60 6.12
C GLY A 139 0.92 14.60 6.87
N ILE A 140 1.48 13.94 7.88
CA ILE A 140 0.74 12.99 8.72
C ILE A 140 -0.49 13.65 9.35
N ALA A 141 -0.33 14.86 9.92
CA ALA A 141 -1.44 15.57 10.55
C ALA A 141 -2.56 15.93 9.56
N ALA A 142 -2.20 16.34 8.35
CA ALA A 142 -3.16 16.70 7.31
C ALA A 142 -3.93 15.46 6.81
N ASP A 143 -3.23 14.34 6.58
CA ASP A 143 -3.83 13.08 6.17
C ASP A 143 -4.81 12.56 7.23
N GLU A 144 -4.37 12.45 8.49
CA GLU A 144 -5.19 11.98 9.61
C GLU A 144 -6.44 12.85 9.79
N THR A 145 -6.29 14.18 9.71
CA THR A 145 -7.42 15.11 9.78
C THR A 145 -8.39 14.93 8.61
N ALA A 146 -7.86 14.78 7.40
CA ALA A 146 -8.68 14.57 6.22
C ALA A 146 -9.48 13.27 6.28
N ILE A 147 -8.86 12.21 6.80
CA ILE A 147 -9.44 10.85 6.86
C ILE A 147 -10.41 10.72 8.04
N TYR A 148 -9.96 11.08 9.25
CA TYR A 148 -10.66 10.78 10.50
C TYR A 148 -11.29 12.01 11.18
N GLY A 149 -11.11 13.21 10.62
CA GLY A 149 -11.60 14.46 11.21
C GLY A 149 -10.72 15.02 12.32
N SER A 150 -9.76 14.25 12.83
CA SER A 150 -8.83 14.67 13.88
C SER A 150 -7.54 13.87 13.81
N ARG A 151 -6.45 14.40 14.37
CA ARG A 151 -5.19 13.71 14.55
C ARG A 151 -5.12 13.04 15.92
N GLY A 152 -4.79 11.74 15.94
CA GLY A 152 -4.38 11.04 17.17
C GLY A 152 -2.93 11.32 17.59
N PRO A 153 -2.48 10.81 18.75
CA PRO A 153 -1.09 10.94 19.21
C PRO A 153 -0.11 10.20 18.28
N ASN A 154 -0.54 9.10 17.69
CA ASN A 154 0.19 8.33 16.68
C ASN A 154 -0.68 8.19 15.43
N PRO A 155 -0.09 8.05 14.23
CA PRO A 155 -0.85 7.79 13.02
C PRO A 155 -1.59 6.45 13.11
N ALA A 156 -2.83 6.42 12.64
CA ALA A 156 -3.63 5.20 12.57
C ALA A 156 -2.99 4.16 11.65
N THR A 157 -2.34 4.64 10.60
CA THR A 157 -1.51 3.82 9.71
C THR A 157 -0.07 4.29 9.79
N PRO A 158 0.82 3.62 10.56
CA PRO A 158 2.22 4.02 10.70
C PRO A 158 3.07 3.58 9.49
N PHE A 159 2.65 3.94 8.29
CA PHE A 159 3.34 3.68 7.04
C PHE A 159 3.73 4.99 6.36
N PHE A 160 4.98 5.08 5.94
CA PHE A 160 5.52 6.26 5.27
C PHE A 160 6.31 5.87 4.02
N ARG A 161 6.19 6.66 2.97
CA ARG A 161 7.06 6.59 1.80
C ARG A 161 7.69 7.96 1.56
N PHE A 162 9.02 7.99 1.37
CA PHE A 162 9.73 9.23 1.08
C PHE A 162 9.47 9.70 -0.35
N PRO A 163 9.11 10.98 -0.57
CA PRO A 163 9.08 11.59 -1.89
C PRO A 163 10.36 11.35 -2.69
N GLY A 164 10.22 10.83 -3.92
CA GLY A 164 11.36 10.46 -4.75
C GLY A 164 12.31 9.46 -4.10
N PHE A 165 11.88 8.73 -3.05
CA PHE A 165 12.66 7.85 -2.19
C PHE A 165 13.87 8.53 -1.53
N ALA A 166 13.87 9.87 -1.45
CA ALA A 166 14.96 10.69 -0.94
C ALA A 166 15.01 10.65 0.60
N SER A 167 15.55 9.58 1.16
CA SER A 167 15.79 9.38 2.59
C SER A 167 17.27 9.58 2.95
N ASN A 168 17.55 9.82 4.23
CA ASN A 168 18.88 9.73 4.85
C ASN A 168 18.77 9.00 6.19
N GLN A 169 19.91 8.62 6.77
CA GLN A 169 19.91 7.81 7.99
C GLN A 169 19.19 8.50 9.15
N ALA A 170 19.41 9.82 9.34
CA ALA A 170 18.77 10.57 10.43
C ALA A 170 17.24 10.53 10.36
N LEU A 171 16.65 10.76 9.17
CA LEU A 171 15.21 10.67 8.96
C LEU A 171 14.67 9.24 9.14
N LEU A 172 15.42 8.23 8.66
CA LEU A 172 15.05 6.83 8.84
C LEU A 172 15.01 6.43 10.31
N ASP A 173 15.99 6.89 11.11
CA ASP A 173 16.06 6.60 12.55
C ASP A 173 14.92 7.31 13.31
N ARG A 174 14.56 8.54 12.90
CA ARG A 174 13.41 9.28 13.46
C ARG A 174 12.09 8.56 13.22
N LEU A 175 11.85 8.05 12.02
CA LEU A 175 10.64 7.29 11.72
C LEU A 175 10.62 5.94 12.44
N ALA A 176 11.76 5.24 12.51
CA ALA A 176 11.88 3.99 13.25
C ALA A 176 11.57 4.17 14.75
N ALA A 177 12.10 5.24 15.39
CA ALA A 177 11.81 5.58 16.78
C ALA A 177 10.33 5.83 17.06
N ARG A 178 9.57 6.23 16.03
CA ARG A 178 8.11 6.45 16.07
C ARG A 178 7.29 5.20 15.71
N GLY A 179 7.96 4.07 15.44
CA GLY A 179 7.29 2.84 15.00
C GLY A 179 6.69 2.93 13.60
N ILE A 180 7.21 3.82 12.75
CA ILE A 180 6.73 4.00 11.37
C ILE A 180 7.53 3.14 10.42
N VAL A 181 6.84 2.30 9.65
CA VAL A 181 7.43 1.47 8.58
C VAL A 181 7.69 2.33 7.34
N VAL A 182 8.91 2.27 6.82
CA VAL A 182 9.27 2.99 5.59
C VAL A 182 9.15 2.07 4.38
N PHE A 183 8.30 2.45 3.45
CA PHE A 183 8.07 1.72 2.20
C PHE A 183 8.92 2.28 1.06
N GLY A 184 9.79 1.47 0.52
CA GLY A 184 10.34 1.60 -0.81
C GLY A 184 9.44 0.92 -1.85
N ALA A 185 10.03 0.50 -2.96
CA ALA A 185 9.39 -0.31 -3.98
C ALA A 185 10.32 -1.44 -4.43
N ASP A 186 9.75 -2.50 -5.02
CA ASP A 186 10.50 -3.55 -5.72
C ASP A 186 10.41 -3.35 -7.23
N VAL A 187 9.24 -2.91 -7.70
CA VAL A 187 8.92 -2.66 -9.11
C VAL A 187 8.18 -1.34 -9.23
N TRP A 188 8.45 -0.56 -10.27
CA TRP A 188 7.74 0.67 -10.56
C TRP A 188 7.24 0.74 -12.00
N ALA A 189 6.10 1.40 -12.22
CA ALA A 189 5.50 1.59 -13.54
C ALA A 189 6.28 2.59 -14.41
N SER A 190 7.05 3.48 -13.81
CA SER A 190 7.66 4.65 -14.45
C SER A 190 6.62 5.63 -15.05
N ASP A 191 5.45 5.67 -14.47
CA ASP A 191 4.30 6.47 -14.91
C ASP A 191 4.47 8.00 -14.74
N TRP A 192 5.59 8.43 -14.14
CA TRP A 192 6.05 9.82 -14.17
C TRP A 192 6.66 10.23 -15.52
N LEU A 193 6.97 9.25 -16.39
CA LEU A 193 7.41 9.51 -17.75
C LEU A 193 6.19 9.62 -18.68
N SER A 194 6.32 10.44 -19.73
CA SER A 194 5.27 10.55 -20.74
C SER A 194 5.23 9.28 -21.60
N MET A 195 4.12 8.55 -21.52
CA MET A 195 3.86 7.35 -22.32
C MET A 195 2.35 7.12 -22.49
N SER A 196 1.97 6.32 -23.47
CA SER A 196 0.57 5.91 -23.59
C SER A 196 0.19 4.87 -22.52
N PRO A 197 -1.11 4.72 -22.20
CA PRO A 197 -1.57 3.66 -21.28
C PRO A 197 -1.10 2.25 -21.71
N ASP A 198 -1.09 1.96 -23.00
CA ASP A 198 -0.63 0.65 -23.51
C ASP A 198 0.88 0.45 -23.37
N GLN A 199 1.68 1.53 -23.48
CA GLN A 199 3.12 1.45 -23.23
C GLN A 199 3.39 1.21 -21.76
N GLU A 200 2.69 1.90 -20.85
CA GLU A 200 2.79 1.69 -19.42
C GLU A 200 2.39 0.25 -19.03
N LEU A 201 1.28 -0.25 -19.58
CA LEU A 201 0.82 -1.62 -19.36
C LEU A 201 1.89 -2.65 -19.75
N ARG A 202 2.42 -2.56 -20.96
CA ARG A 202 3.46 -3.49 -21.40
C ARG A 202 4.72 -3.43 -20.53
N LEU A 203 5.14 -2.21 -20.18
CA LEU A 203 6.32 -1.97 -19.37
C LEU A 203 6.19 -2.59 -17.98
N ILE A 204 5.08 -2.31 -17.30
CA ILE A 204 4.90 -2.81 -15.94
C ILE A 204 4.70 -4.32 -15.92
N LEU A 205 3.95 -4.91 -16.85
CA LEU A 205 3.78 -6.36 -16.96
C LEU A 205 5.11 -7.07 -17.16
N SER A 206 5.97 -6.61 -18.06
CA SER A 206 7.31 -7.17 -18.26
C SER A 206 8.17 -7.10 -16.99
N ARG A 207 8.09 -5.98 -16.26
CA ARG A 207 8.86 -5.82 -15.02
C ARG A 207 8.39 -6.72 -13.88
N ILE A 208 7.08 -6.89 -13.70
CA ILE A 208 6.57 -7.79 -12.67
C ILE A 208 6.82 -9.27 -12.99
N GLU A 209 6.76 -9.66 -14.26
CA GLU A 209 7.14 -11.02 -14.69
C GLU A 209 8.61 -11.32 -14.37
N HIS A 210 9.49 -10.36 -14.66
CA HIS A 210 10.91 -10.50 -14.31
C HIS A 210 11.15 -10.55 -12.80
N ALA A 211 10.42 -9.74 -12.02
CA ALA A 211 10.57 -9.70 -10.57
C ALA A 211 9.91 -10.90 -9.87
N GLY A 212 8.86 -11.46 -10.44
CA GLY A 212 8.07 -12.58 -9.93
C GLY A 212 7.23 -12.26 -8.70
N ARG A 213 7.55 -11.20 -7.96
CA ARG A 213 6.84 -10.71 -6.76
C ARG A 213 7.36 -9.34 -6.34
N GLY A 214 6.59 -8.60 -5.54
CA GLY A 214 7.11 -7.35 -4.96
C GLY A 214 6.06 -6.28 -4.69
N ILE A 215 6.56 -5.17 -4.15
CA ILE A 215 5.81 -3.92 -3.94
C ILE A 215 5.86 -3.14 -5.25
N VAL A 216 4.69 -2.93 -5.86
CA VAL A 216 4.55 -2.22 -7.14
C VAL A 216 4.17 -0.77 -6.89
N LEU A 217 4.93 0.16 -7.47
CA LEU A 217 4.69 1.61 -7.39
C LEU A 217 3.97 2.11 -8.64
N PHE A 218 2.88 2.81 -8.39
CA PHE A 218 2.14 3.67 -9.31
C PHE A 218 1.91 5.04 -8.68
N HIS A 219 1.38 6.00 -9.46
CA HIS A 219 0.85 7.26 -8.96
C HIS A 219 -0.61 7.41 -9.39
N ASP A 220 -1.52 7.53 -8.44
CA ASP A 220 -2.96 7.68 -8.73
C ASP A 220 -3.33 9.07 -9.29
N THR A 221 -2.37 9.99 -9.30
CA THR A 221 -2.47 11.29 -9.96
C THR A 221 -2.25 11.23 -11.47
N LYS A 222 -1.79 10.10 -12.02
CA LYS A 222 -1.47 9.98 -13.45
C LYS A 222 -2.65 9.45 -14.26
N ALA A 223 -3.03 10.23 -15.28
CA ALA A 223 -4.16 9.88 -16.14
C ALA A 223 -3.92 8.61 -16.96
N GLN A 224 -2.68 8.33 -17.34
CA GLN A 224 -2.31 7.09 -18.06
C GLN A 224 -2.46 5.87 -17.16
N THR A 225 -2.01 5.94 -15.90
CA THR A 225 -2.18 4.88 -14.89
C THR A 225 -3.67 4.60 -14.66
N ALA A 226 -4.48 5.66 -14.43
CA ALA A 226 -5.93 5.50 -14.23
C ALA A 226 -6.63 4.83 -15.42
N ARG A 227 -6.15 5.08 -16.66
CA ARG A 227 -6.70 4.45 -17.88
C ARG A 227 -6.22 3.02 -18.08
N MET A 228 -4.97 2.72 -17.75
CA MET A 228 -4.36 1.41 -17.95
C MET A 228 -4.78 0.40 -16.88
N LEU A 229 -5.09 0.85 -15.66
CA LEU A 229 -5.28 0.00 -14.49
C LEU A 229 -6.32 -1.12 -14.66
N PRO A 230 -7.51 -0.91 -15.29
CA PRO A 230 -8.46 -1.99 -15.51
C PRO A 230 -7.90 -3.14 -16.34
N ALA A 231 -7.11 -2.82 -17.38
CA ALA A 231 -6.46 -3.83 -18.21
C ALA A 231 -5.33 -4.54 -17.43
N PHE A 232 -4.57 -3.79 -16.64
CA PHE A 232 -3.51 -4.34 -15.79
C PHE A 232 -4.05 -5.37 -14.79
N LEU A 233 -5.14 -5.08 -14.07
CA LEU A 233 -5.73 -5.99 -13.10
C LEU A 233 -6.21 -7.30 -13.74
N ARG A 234 -6.86 -7.21 -14.92
CA ARG A 234 -7.24 -8.42 -15.69
C ARG A 234 -6.03 -9.24 -16.15
N GLU A 235 -4.97 -8.56 -16.61
CA GLU A 235 -3.73 -9.23 -17.02
C GLU A 235 -3.01 -9.90 -15.85
N LEU A 236 -3.02 -9.31 -14.65
CA LEU A 236 -2.50 -9.95 -13.45
C LEU A 236 -3.18 -11.30 -13.21
N LYS A 237 -4.52 -11.33 -13.22
CA LYS A 237 -5.29 -12.56 -13.06
C LYS A 237 -4.94 -13.59 -14.13
N ARG A 238 -4.94 -13.18 -15.41
CA ARG A 238 -4.64 -14.06 -16.54
C ARG A 238 -3.26 -14.70 -16.45
N ARG A 239 -2.28 -13.98 -15.85
CA ARG A 239 -0.89 -14.44 -15.67
C ARG A 239 -0.66 -15.14 -14.33
N GLY A 240 -1.70 -15.33 -13.52
CA GLY A 240 -1.60 -16.04 -12.24
C GLY A 240 -0.93 -15.24 -11.13
N PHE A 241 -0.86 -13.91 -11.24
CA PHE A 241 -0.47 -13.05 -10.14
C PHE A 241 -1.62 -12.88 -9.14
N ARG A 242 -1.27 -12.67 -7.88
CA ARG A 242 -2.18 -12.50 -6.75
C ARG A 242 -1.85 -11.20 -6.03
N VAL A 243 -2.88 -10.50 -5.56
CA VAL A 243 -2.69 -9.26 -4.81
C VAL A 243 -2.75 -9.54 -3.31
N VAL A 244 -1.75 -9.04 -2.59
CA VAL A 244 -1.67 -9.04 -1.13
C VAL A 244 -1.92 -7.61 -0.65
N HIS A 245 -2.86 -7.45 0.28
CA HIS A 245 -3.13 -6.18 0.93
C HIS A 245 -2.32 -6.07 2.23
N VAL A 246 -1.58 -4.99 2.41
CA VAL A 246 -0.81 -4.74 3.63
C VAL A 246 -1.56 -3.80 4.57
N VAL A 247 -1.59 -4.15 5.86
CA VAL A 247 -2.21 -3.37 6.92
C VAL A 247 -1.26 -3.22 8.10
N PRO A 248 -1.40 -2.19 8.95
CA PRO A 248 -0.66 -2.12 10.20
C PRO A 248 -1.00 -3.32 11.10
N GLU A 249 -0.01 -3.86 11.81
CA GLU A 249 -0.29 -4.80 12.89
C GLU A 249 -1.26 -4.17 13.89
N ASN A 250 -2.28 -4.88 14.31
CA ASN A 250 -3.38 -4.42 15.18
C ASN A 250 -4.46 -3.54 14.53
N ALA A 251 -4.50 -3.36 13.21
CA ALA A 251 -5.60 -2.65 12.56
C ALA A 251 -7.00 -3.23 12.90
N GLY A 252 -7.07 -4.53 13.22
CA GLY A 252 -8.31 -5.22 13.61
C GLY A 252 -8.67 -5.15 15.11
N ARG A 253 -7.80 -4.63 16.00
CA ARG A 253 -8.07 -4.57 17.44
C ARG A 253 -8.75 -3.28 17.92
N ASN A 254 -8.77 -2.25 17.09
CA ASN A 254 -9.36 -0.93 17.42
C ASN A 254 -10.79 -0.75 16.88
N SER A 255 -11.40 -1.79 16.32
CA SER A 255 -12.77 -1.76 15.76
C SER A 255 -13.79 -2.52 16.62
N ARG A 256 -13.56 -2.58 17.95
CA ARG A 256 -14.56 -3.10 18.92
C ARG A 256 -14.93 -2.05 19.93
#